data_fe44175eb96f4d30b61e6d8d0157f7c2
#
_entry.id   fe44175eb96f4d30b61e6d8d0157f7c2
#
_cell.length_a   1.000
_cell.length_b   1.000
_cell.length_c   1.000
_cell.angle_alpha   90.00
_cell.angle_beta   90.00
_cell.angle_gamma   90.00
#
_symmetry.space_group_name_H-M   'P 1'
#
loop_
_entity.id
_entity.type
_entity.pdbx_description
1 polymer ?
#
loop_
_entity_poly.entity_id
_entity_poly.type
_entity_poly.pdbx_seq_one_letter_code
_entity_poly.pdbx_strand_id
1 'polypeptide(L)'
;MQLIDEVDTDQEDGPLGKRRISSTMHMATMFAALGGLLFGFHTGGISSAMVAIKQKIQLDHFWQELLVSITVGVAALSSLVGGALADCFGRKFVIRCAGFIFLLGSILFIGATDKTSLLISRIIIGLATGLTCSSVPLYIAECSPAHSRGFLVSMNSVFITGGNFISNFLCAAFGSYSGNGWRYYQVTSIATELYCLYAFAFACVPALLQVIFFHFLPESPLWYLDHGRVLDARDALKRLRPNLLDANKEYELIKARNDRDEQMFLEKGRPSIWTMLKSLHYIGIFMLGMSMFMFQQICGINAVLYYSATIIQMAGVETVGISLWLAAASSGLYFICTIVSLLLVERFRRRLLMLGSLLMVFISLIIIASGFHLIANSSPEITIHDETTQSTVCGGFLTCESCVNSQRCGFCYENRVDKNGSCLPTTDDTFQYSAVGKCSQEDNTFGPAIWAPEWCPSEYAWIPIVGLLAYLISFAPGLGMMPWVVNAELYPRWLRSIGVSLATTANFLFNLIVTLPFLSTVDLLGKSGTFYLFTFFTLCALVTFFLFLPETSGRHLLSPEEIQWRLYSFQQKPFNSSSHSSNSNFRYMKIRAHNRQFYNEDEESSE
;
A
#
# COMPACT_ATOMS: atom_id res chain seq x y z
N MET A 1 -1.20 -0.86 46.87
CA MET A 1 -2.25 -0.58 45.90
C MET A 1 -2.55 0.93 45.76
N GLN A 2 -2.44 1.74 46.81
CA GLN A 2 -2.67 3.22 46.75
C GLN A 2 -1.57 4.07 46.08
N LEU A 3 -0.34 3.58 45.93
CA LEU A 3 0.78 4.34 45.36
C LEU A 3 0.84 4.33 43.81
N ILE A 4 0.00 3.54 43.13
CA ILE A 4 0.02 3.42 41.66
C ILE A 4 -1.13 4.24 41.02
N ASP A 5 -2.21 4.47 41.74
CA ASP A 5 -3.32 5.33 41.27
C ASP A 5 -3.00 6.83 41.39
N GLU A 6 -2.06 7.23 42.28
CA GLU A 6 -1.63 8.64 42.45
C GLU A 6 -0.60 9.09 41.38
N VAL A 7 0.00 8.18 40.63
CA VAL A 7 0.97 8.54 39.55
C VAL A 7 0.28 8.90 38.24
N ASP A 8 -0.98 8.55 38.06
CA ASP A 8 -1.73 8.80 36.80
C ASP A 8 -2.58 10.08 36.79
N THR A 9 -2.68 10.83 37.91
CA THR A 9 -3.62 11.99 37.97
C THR A 9 -2.99 13.35 38.18
N ASP A 10 -1.71 13.48 38.57
CA ASP A 10 -1.12 14.78 38.92
C ASP A 10 0.22 15.06 38.23
N GLN A 11 0.26 15.01 36.90
CA GLN A 11 1.12 15.88 36.12
C GLN A 11 0.30 16.48 34.99
N GLU A 12 -0.54 17.45 35.36
CA GLU A 12 -1.05 18.46 34.45
C GLU A 12 0.09 18.99 33.61
N ASP A 13 -0.18 18.99 32.33
CA ASP A 13 0.57 19.56 31.24
C ASP A 13 1.01 21.01 31.61
N GLY A 14 2.25 21.12 32.04
CA GLY A 14 2.99 22.34 31.75
C GLY A 14 3.05 22.48 30.21
N PRO A 15 3.14 23.72 29.67
CA PRO A 15 3.01 23.95 28.23
C PRO A 15 3.88 22.99 27.45
N LEU A 16 3.29 22.27 26.48
CA LEU A 16 3.88 21.23 25.63
C LEU A 16 5.19 21.71 25.01
N GLY A 17 6.26 21.69 25.80
CA GLY A 17 7.60 21.76 25.28
C GLY A 17 7.81 20.51 24.44
N LYS A 18 8.03 20.67 23.14
CA LYS A 18 8.37 19.61 22.18
C LYS A 18 9.41 18.68 22.81
N ARG A 19 8.97 17.55 23.39
CA ARG A 19 9.90 16.56 23.95
C ARG A 19 10.77 16.07 22.78
N ARG A 20 12.08 16.35 22.86
CA ARG A 20 13.04 16.05 21.79
C ARG A 20 13.16 14.53 21.65
N ILE A 21 12.95 14.05 20.45
CA ILE A 21 13.25 12.64 20.10
C ILE A 21 14.77 12.51 20.01
N SER A 22 15.31 11.40 20.51
CA SER A 22 16.76 11.11 20.44
C SER A 22 17.23 10.98 18.98
N SER A 23 18.44 11.44 18.70
CA SER A 23 19.09 11.26 17.40
C SER A 23 19.21 9.76 17.03
N THR A 24 19.49 8.90 18.00
CA THR A 24 19.54 7.44 17.79
C THR A 24 18.18 6.89 17.37
N MET A 25 17.07 7.39 17.94
CA MET A 25 15.73 6.98 17.54
C MET A 25 15.37 7.42 16.12
N HIS A 26 15.75 8.65 15.74
CA HIS A 26 15.60 9.09 14.36
C HIS A 26 16.40 8.21 13.39
N MET A 27 17.66 7.92 13.70
CA MET A 27 18.48 7.03 12.88
C MET A 27 17.87 5.62 12.78
N ALA A 28 17.42 5.05 13.92
CA ALA A 28 16.79 3.74 13.92
C ALA A 28 15.54 3.70 13.02
N THR A 29 14.69 4.74 13.09
CA THR A 29 13.50 4.86 12.22
C THR A 29 13.87 5.02 10.75
N MET A 30 14.84 5.89 10.42
CA MET A 30 15.26 6.14 9.05
C MET A 30 15.82 4.88 8.39
N PHE A 31 16.74 4.16 9.08
CA PHE A 31 17.31 2.94 8.53
C PHE A 31 16.33 1.77 8.50
N ALA A 32 15.38 1.69 9.43
CA ALA A 32 14.28 0.73 9.35
C ALA A 32 13.38 1.01 8.14
N ALA A 33 13.03 2.28 7.93
CA ALA A 33 12.19 2.72 6.82
C ALA A 33 12.83 2.54 5.42
N LEU A 34 14.17 2.32 5.32
CA LEU A 34 14.81 1.91 4.07
C LEU A 34 14.20 0.61 3.51
N GLY A 35 13.76 -0.31 4.37
CA GLY A 35 13.02 -1.48 3.93
C GLY A 35 11.69 -1.11 3.25
N GLY A 36 10.98 -0.11 3.78
CA GLY A 36 9.80 0.47 3.12
C GLY A 36 10.14 1.11 1.77
N LEU A 37 11.26 1.85 1.68
CA LEU A 37 11.73 2.45 0.43
C LEU A 37 12.03 1.36 -0.62
N LEU A 38 12.68 0.27 -0.24
CA LEU A 38 12.96 -0.86 -1.12
C LEU A 38 11.66 -1.52 -1.61
N PHE A 39 10.69 -1.73 -0.72
CA PHE A 39 9.37 -2.23 -1.10
C PHE A 39 8.71 -1.32 -2.13
N GLY A 40 8.61 -0.02 -1.86
CA GLY A 40 8.03 0.95 -2.80
C GLY A 40 8.78 1.02 -4.12
N PHE A 41 10.10 0.96 -4.09
CA PHE A 41 10.95 0.99 -5.27
C PHE A 41 10.69 -0.21 -6.21
N HIS A 42 10.68 -1.42 -5.66
CA HIS A 42 10.48 -2.64 -6.45
C HIS A 42 9.03 -2.84 -6.93
N THR A 43 8.05 -2.33 -6.21
CA THR A 43 6.64 -2.46 -6.59
C THR A 43 6.17 -1.33 -7.49
N GLY A 44 6.63 -0.10 -7.28
CA GLY A 44 6.25 1.04 -8.12
C GLY A 44 6.97 1.05 -9.46
N GLY A 45 8.27 0.77 -9.45
CA GLY A 45 9.08 0.79 -10.66
C GLY A 45 8.73 -0.28 -11.70
N ILE A 46 8.01 -1.32 -11.31
CA ILE A 46 7.58 -2.36 -12.26
C ILE A 46 6.62 -1.82 -13.33
N SER A 47 5.79 -0.82 -13.00
CA SER A 47 4.90 -0.17 -13.96
C SER A 47 5.67 0.39 -15.16
N SER A 48 6.67 1.20 -14.86
CA SER A 48 7.50 1.83 -15.89
C SER A 48 8.46 0.83 -16.55
N ALA A 49 9.00 -0.13 -15.78
CA ALA A 49 9.88 -1.16 -16.30
C ALA A 49 9.14 -2.16 -17.22
N MET A 50 7.86 -2.46 -16.95
CA MET A 50 7.08 -3.38 -17.77
C MET A 50 6.93 -2.88 -19.21
N VAL A 51 6.81 -1.58 -19.41
CA VAL A 51 6.75 -0.98 -20.74
C VAL A 51 8.02 -1.27 -21.54
N ALA A 52 9.20 -1.21 -20.90
CA ALA A 52 10.48 -1.51 -21.54
C ALA A 52 10.70 -3.02 -21.71
N ILE A 53 10.34 -3.83 -20.69
CA ILE A 53 10.50 -5.30 -20.71
C ILE A 53 9.61 -5.94 -21.78
N LYS A 54 8.36 -5.44 -21.96
CA LYS A 54 7.41 -5.91 -22.99
C LYS A 54 7.99 -5.79 -24.41
N GLN A 55 8.79 -4.76 -24.66
CA GLN A 55 9.41 -4.54 -25.97
C GLN A 55 10.52 -5.55 -26.30
N LYS A 56 11.23 -6.05 -25.26
CA LYS A 56 12.38 -6.95 -25.43
C LYS A 56 12.02 -8.44 -25.32
N ILE A 57 11.25 -8.75 -24.30
CA ILE A 57 10.86 -10.12 -23.97
C ILE A 57 9.38 -10.20 -24.30
N GLN A 58 9.01 -10.71 -25.46
CA GLN A 58 7.61 -10.92 -25.85
C GLN A 58 6.81 -11.55 -24.69
N LEU A 59 6.04 -10.71 -23.99
CA LEU A 59 5.28 -11.10 -22.80
C LEU A 59 3.79 -11.05 -23.12
N ASP A 60 3.14 -12.19 -23.06
CA ASP A 60 1.68 -12.27 -23.08
C ASP A 60 1.07 -11.56 -21.87
N HIS A 61 -0.19 -11.17 -21.92
CA HIS A 61 -0.90 -10.51 -20.80
C HIS A 61 -0.77 -11.32 -19.49
N PHE A 62 -0.86 -12.65 -19.56
CA PHE A 62 -0.69 -13.52 -18.38
C PHE A 62 0.71 -13.40 -17.75
N TRP A 63 1.79 -13.35 -18.55
CA TRP A 63 3.14 -13.17 -18.01
C TRP A 63 3.35 -11.78 -17.41
N GLN A 64 2.73 -10.74 -17.98
CA GLN A 64 2.78 -9.39 -17.43
C GLN A 64 2.10 -9.33 -16.06
N GLU A 65 0.87 -9.86 -15.96
CA GLU A 65 0.13 -9.96 -14.70
C GLU A 65 0.88 -10.80 -13.67
N LEU A 66 1.46 -11.93 -14.08
CA LEU A 66 2.23 -12.81 -13.20
C LEU A 66 3.49 -12.12 -12.66
N LEU A 67 4.29 -11.48 -13.51
CA LEU A 67 5.53 -10.79 -13.10
C LEU A 67 5.26 -9.63 -12.14
N VAL A 68 4.17 -8.91 -12.31
CA VAL A 68 3.74 -7.86 -11.38
C VAL A 68 3.28 -8.48 -10.06
N SER A 69 2.45 -9.50 -10.10
CA SER A 69 1.69 -10.00 -8.95
C SER A 69 2.43 -11.04 -8.11
N ILE A 70 3.38 -11.81 -8.68
CA ILE A 70 4.10 -12.87 -7.96
C ILE A 70 4.85 -12.34 -6.73
N THR A 71 5.43 -11.14 -6.83
CA THR A 71 6.12 -10.48 -5.71
C THR A 71 5.18 -10.27 -4.53
N VAL A 72 3.96 -9.85 -4.82
CA VAL A 72 2.90 -9.61 -3.83
C VAL A 72 2.41 -10.92 -3.23
N GLY A 73 2.23 -11.96 -4.07
CA GLY A 73 1.81 -13.30 -3.62
C GLY A 73 2.81 -13.93 -2.66
N VAL A 74 4.11 -13.86 -2.99
CA VAL A 74 5.18 -14.35 -2.10
C VAL A 74 5.29 -13.50 -0.85
N ALA A 75 5.08 -12.17 -0.95
CA ALA A 75 5.05 -11.30 0.22
C ALA A 75 3.91 -11.63 1.19
N ALA A 76 2.75 -12.08 0.70
CA ALA A 76 1.66 -12.56 1.55
C ALA A 76 2.10 -13.77 2.39
N LEU A 77 2.76 -14.75 1.77
CA LEU A 77 3.25 -15.94 2.47
C LEU A 77 4.37 -15.61 3.48
N SER A 78 5.33 -14.79 3.06
CA SER A 78 6.46 -14.42 3.91
C SER A 78 6.06 -13.50 5.07
N SER A 79 5.05 -12.63 4.91
CA SER A 79 4.55 -11.79 5.99
C SER A 79 3.82 -12.59 7.08
N LEU A 80 3.16 -13.69 6.72
CA LEU A 80 2.50 -14.58 7.67
C LEU A 80 3.52 -15.20 8.64
N VAL A 81 4.67 -15.61 8.14
CA VAL A 81 5.76 -16.21 8.92
C VAL A 81 6.63 -15.13 9.58
N GLY A 82 6.68 -13.94 8.99
CA GLY A 82 7.58 -12.85 9.38
C GLY A 82 7.42 -12.40 10.84
N GLY A 83 6.20 -12.34 11.37
CA GLY A 83 5.96 -12.01 12.77
C GLY A 83 6.47 -13.07 13.73
N ALA A 84 6.24 -14.34 13.43
CA ALA A 84 6.76 -15.44 14.23
C ALA A 84 8.31 -15.48 14.24
N LEU A 85 8.93 -15.24 13.07
CA LEU A 85 10.39 -15.12 12.98
C LEU A 85 10.92 -13.91 13.76
N ALA A 86 10.20 -12.78 13.71
CA ALA A 86 10.58 -11.58 14.46
C ALA A 86 10.43 -11.79 15.98
N ASP A 87 9.48 -12.61 16.43
CA ASP A 87 9.36 -12.96 17.83
C ASP A 87 10.47 -13.93 18.28
N CYS A 88 10.81 -14.95 17.47
CA CYS A 88 11.82 -15.93 17.82
C CYS A 88 13.24 -15.37 17.78
N PHE A 89 13.62 -14.67 16.70
CA PHE A 89 15.00 -14.26 16.42
C PHE A 89 15.28 -12.78 16.72
N GLY A 90 14.25 -12.00 16.98
CA GLY A 90 14.34 -10.55 17.15
C GLY A 90 14.04 -9.77 15.87
N ARG A 91 13.53 -8.55 16.07
CA ARG A 91 13.12 -7.65 14.96
C ARG A 91 14.31 -7.20 14.14
N LYS A 92 15.39 -6.84 14.80
CA LYS A 92 16.66 -6.43 14.18
C LYS A 92 17.23 -7.49 13.25
N PHE A 93 17.22 -8.75 13.69
CA PHE A 93 17.72 -9.87 12.89
C PHE A 93 16.91 -10.05 11.61
N VAL A 94 15.58 -10.06 11.69
CA VAL A 94 14.70 -10.27 10.54
C VAL A 94 14.82 -9.11 9.53
N ILE A 95 14.89 -7.86 9.99
CA ILE A 95 15.06 -6.69 9.13
C ILE A 95 16.41 -6.75 8.39
N ARG A 96 17.48 -7.17 9.06
CA ARG A 96 18.79 -7.33 8.43
C ARG A 96 18.81 -8.44 7.39
N CYS A 97 18.19 -9.58 7.69
CA CYS A 97 18.04 -10.68 6.72
C CYS A 97 17.20 -10.23 5.50
N ALA A 98 16.12 -9.51 5.72
CA ALA A 98 15.31 -8.96 4.63
C ALA A 98 16.12 -8.00 3.74
N GLY A 99 16.94 -7.12 4.32
CA GLY A 99 17.86 -6.26 3.56
C GLY A 99 18.84 -7.05 2.68
N PHE A 100 19.40 -8.14 3.22
CA PHE A 100 20.29 -9.02 2.45
C PHE A 100 19.55 -9.74 1.30
N ILE A 101 18.32 -10.20 1.54
CA ILE A 101 17.49 -10.84 0.52
C ILE A 101 17.09 -9.82 -0.57
N PHE A 102 16.78 -8.57 -0.21
CA PHE A 102 16.55 -7.49 -1.19
C PHE A 102 17.77 -7.25 -2.06
N LEU A 103 18.97 -7.20 -1.48
CA LEU A 103 20.22 -7.03 -2.22
C LEU A 103 20.41 -8.17 -3.24
N LEU A 104 20.23 -9.41 -2.81
CA LEU A 104 20.33 -10.58 -3.69
C LEU A 104 19.29 -10.54 -4.80
N GLY A 105 18.03 -10.26 -4.48
CA GLY A 105 16.94 -10.15 -5.45
C GLY A 105 17.16 -9.04 -6.48
N SER A 106 17.69 -7.89 -6.05
CA SER A 106 18.02 -6.76 -6.95
C SER A 106 19.15 -7.12 -7.91
N ILE A 107 20.21 -7.78 -7.44
CA ILE A 107 21.31 -8.23 -8.28
C ILE A 107 20.82 -9.24 -9.34
N LEU A 108 19.99 -10.20 -8.93
CA LEU A 108 19.40 -11.17 -9.86
C LEU A 108 18.46 -10.52 -10.87
N PHE A 109 17.70 -9.48 -10.46
CA PHE A 109 16.81 -8.74 -11.37
C PHE A 109 17.60 -7.99 -12.46
N ILE A 110 18.73 -7.38 -12.10
CA ILE A 110 19.61 -6.68 -13.03
C ILE A 110 20.23 -7.67 -14.04
N GLY A 111 20.60 -8.88 -13.59
CA GLY A 111 21.21 -9.91 -14.42
C GLY A 111 20.21 -10.76 -15.21
N ALA A 112 18.90 -10.47 -15.11
CA ALA A 112 17.88 -11.31 -15.75
C ALA A 112 17.84 -11.11 -17.28
N THR A 113 17.96 -12.19 -18.02
CA THR A 113 17.90 -12.22 -19.50
C THR A 113 16.61 -12.86 -20.01
N ASP A 114 15.98 -13.73 -19.21
CA ASP A 114 14.83 -14.55 -19.60
C ASP A 114 13.64 -14.33 -18.66
N LYS A 115 12.42 -14.72 -19.12
CA LYS A 115 11.18 -14.69 -18.34
C LYS A 115 11.34 -15.38 -16.98
N THR A 116 12.03 -16.53 -16.97
CA THR A 116 12.22 -17.36 -15.76
C THR A 116 13.17 -16.68 -14.75
N SER A 117 14.26 -16.08 -15.20
CA SER A 117 15.20 -15.37 -14.33
C SER A 117 14.56 -14.11 -13.71
N LEU A 118 13.72 -13.39 -14.49
CA LEU A 118 12.88 -12.30 -13.97
C LEU A 118 11.92 -12.81 -12.89
N LEU A 119 11.24 -13.92 -13.12
CA LEU A 119 10.30 -14.51 -12.16
C LEU A 119 11.00 -14.90 -10.86
N ILE A 120 12.16 -15.55 -10.93
CA ILE A 120 12.94 -15.94 -9.73
C ILE A 120 13.37 -14.72 -8.92
N SER A 121 13.85 -13.67 -9.58
CA SER A 121 14.24 -12.45 -8.90
C SER A 121 13.05 -11.80 -8.19
N ARG A 122 11.85 -11.79 -8.81
CA ARG A 122 10.61 -11.26 -8.24
C ARG A 122 10.13 -12.08 -7.04
N ILE A 123 10.31 -13.40 -7.05
CA ILE A 123 10.02 -14.28 -5.90
C ILE A 123 10.93 -13.92 -4.72
N ILE A 124 12.23 -13.75 -4.95
CA ILE A 124 13.20 -13.40 -3.90
C ILE A 124 12.90 -12.00 -3.32
N ILE A 125 12.59 -11.01 -4.16
CA ILE A 125 12.18 -9.68 -3.72
C ILE A 125 10.88 -9.76 -2.91
N GLY A 126 9.91 -10.59 -3.32
CA GLY A 126 8.67 -10.81 -2.59
C GLY A 126 8.89 -11.35 -1.17
N LEU A 127 9.82 -12.31 -1.02
CA LEU A 127 10.19 -12.84 0.29
C LEU A 127 10.71 -11.73 1.21
N ALA A 128 11.63 -10.90 0.74
CA ALA A 128 12.16 -9.76 1.49
C ALA A 128 11.07 -8.73 1.84
N THR A 129 10.16 -8.46 0.90
CA THR A 129 9.07 -7.50 1.07
C THR A 129 8.14 -7.90 2.23
N GLY A 130 7.68 -9.15 2.29
CA GLY A 130 6.78 -9.59 3.35
C GLY A 130 7.44 -9.60 4.73
N LEU A 131 8.71 -10.04 4.83
CA LEU A 131 9.49 -9.97 6.07
C LEU A 131 9.65 -8.52 6.55
N THR A 132 9.92 -7.60 5.64
CA THR A 132 10.09 -6.17 5.96
C THR A 132 8.78 -5.53 6.43
N CYS A 133 7.68 -5.75 5.70
CA CYS A 133 6.39 -5.13 6.01
C CYS A 133 5.77 -5.62 7.32
N SER A 134 6.08 -6.85 7.75
CA SER A 134 5.67 -7.36 9.06
C SER A 134 6.55 -6.86 10.20
N SER A 135 7.87 -6.69 9.97
CA SER A 135 8.83 -6.44 11.04
C SER A 135 9.17 -4.96 11.25
N VAL A 136 9.24 -4.14 10.18
CA VAL A 136 9.65 -2.73 10.28
C VAL A 136 8.66 -1.87 11.05
N PRO A 137 7.34 -1.87 10.77
CA PRO A 137 6.38 -1.09 11.56
C PRO A 137 6.38 -1.51 13.03
N LEU A 138 6.54 -2.81 13.30
CA LEU A 138 6.59 -3.37 14.64
C LEU A 138 7.84 -2.87 15.39
N TYR A 139 9.02 -2.95 14.78
CA TYR A 139 10.27 -2.45 15.34
C TYR A 139 10.18 -0.95 15.67
N ILE A 140 9.69 -0.14 14.72
CA ILE A 140 9.53 1.30 14.93
C ILE A 140 8.54 1.56 16.07
N ALA A 141 7.39 0.88 16.12
CA ALA A 141 6.39 1.05 17.15
C ALA A 141 6.89 0.67 18.55
N GLU A 142 7.72 -0.37 18.68
CA GLU A 142 8.27 -0.84 19.94
C GLU A 142 9.41 0.02 20.46
N CYS A 143 10.22 0.58 19.57
CA CYS A 143 11.32 1.49 19.92
C CYS A 143 10.86 2.92 20.20
N SER A 144 9.70 3.32 19.65
CA SER A 144 9.20 4.70 19.72
C SER A 144 8.61 5.06 21.08
N PRO A 145 8.83 6.28 21.57
CA PRO A 145 8.10 6.80 22.72
C PRO A 145 6.60 6.99 22.37
N ALA A 146 5.73 6.82 23.36
CA ALA A 146 4.28 6.80 23.17
C ALA A 146 3.74 8.04 22.43
N HIS A 147 4.27 9.24 22.77
CA HIS A 147 3.80 10.52 22.22
C HIS A 147 4.14 10.73 20.73
N SER A 148 5.16 10.05 20.17
CA SER A 148 5.59 10.23 18.77
C SER A 148 5.51 8.94 17.95
N ARG A 149 4.91 7.88 18.50
CA ARG A 149 4.81 6.57 17.84
C ARG A 149 4.09 6.66 16.50
N GLY A 150 2.96 7.36 16.45
CA GLY A 150 2.19 7.53 15.20
C GLY A 150 3.01 8.19 14.10
N PHE A 151 3.73 9.26 14.43
CA PHE A 151 4.61 9.96 13.49
C PHE A 151 5.74 9.05 12.97
N LEU A 152 6.45 8.36 13.87
CA LEU A 152 7.59 7.53 13.51
C LEU A 152 7.17 6.29 12.69
N VAL A 153 6.04 5.66 13.00
CA VAL A 153 5.49 4.56 12.20
C VAL A 153 5.07 5.05 10.82
N SER A 154 4.46 6.23 10.73
CA SER A 154 4.05 6.83 9.46
C SER A 154 5.23 7.19 8.54
N MET A 155 6.44 7.40 9.09
CA MET A 155 7.67 7.58 8.28
C MET A 155 7.91 6.40 7.35
N ASN A 156 7.58 5.17 7.76
CA ASN A 156 7.68 4.02 6.87
C ASN A 156 6.83 4.16 5.60
N SER A 157 5.61 4.69 5.72
CA SER A 157 4.73 4.96 4.56
C SER A 157 5.31 6.04 3.63
N VAL A 158 5.95 7.08 4.19
CA VAL A 158 6.65 8.10 3.40
C VAL A 158 7.81 7.49 2.60
N PHE A 159 8.56 6.57 3.20
CA PHE A 159 9.64 5.88 2.50
C PHE A 159 9.12 4.92 1.41
N ILE A 160 7.99 4.25 1.63
CA ILE A 160 7.35 3.41 0.60
C ILE A 160 6.96 4.26 -0.61
N THR A 161 6.26 5.38 -0.40
CA THR A 161 5.84 6.25 -1.51
C THR A 161 7.02 6.97 -2.15
N GLY A 162 8.05 7.31 -1.37
CA GLY A 162 9.32 7.86 -1.85
C GLY A 162 10.07 6.88 -2.75
N GLY A 163 10.13 5.61 -2.37
CA GLY A 163 10.71 4.54 -3.19
C GLY A 163 10.00 4.37 -4.53
N ASN A 164 8.66 4.38 -4.50
CA ASN A 164 7.85 4.34 -5.71
C ASN A 164 8.13 5.55 -6.63
N PHE A 165 8.16 6.76 -6.08
CA PHE A 165 8.50 7.96 -6.85
C PHE A 165 9.90 7.89 -7.46
N ILE A 166 10.93 7.55 -6.66
CA ILE A 166 12.32 7.47 -7.14
C ILE A 166 12.44 6.46 -8.28
N SER A 167 11.80 5.31 -8.16
CA SER A 167 11.84 4.27 -9.20
C SER A 167 11.19 4.73 -10.50
N ASN A 168 9.98 5.30 -10.44
CA ASN A 168 9.30 5.82 -11.63
C ASN A 168 10.06 6.99 -12.26
N PHE A 169 10.63 7.89 -11.44
CA PHE A 169 11.43 9.00 -11.92
C PHE A 169 12.71 8.53 -12.64
N LEU A 170 13.43 7.56 -12.07
CA LEU A 170 14.61 7.00 -12.71
C LEU A 170 14.26 6.31 -14.02
N CYS A 171 13.17 5.53 -14.07
CA CYS A 171 12.71 4.90 -15.30
C CYS A 171 12.29 5.92 -16.36
N ALA A 172 11.62 7.02 -15.99
CA ALA A 172 11.26 8.10 -16.91
C ALA A 172 12.50 8.85 -17.40
N ALA A 173 13.43 9.19 -16.50
CA ALA A 173 14.65 9.92 -16.85
C ALA A 173 15.54 9.11 -17.81
N PHE A 174 15.77 7.84 -17.51
CA PHE A 174 16.57 6.97 -18.36
C PHE A 174 15.84 6.57 -19.64
N GLY A 175 14.53 6.35 -19.60
CA GLY A 175 13.71 6.01 -20.77
C GLY A 175 13.54 7.17 -21.76
N SER A 176 13.65 8.44 -21.31
CA SER A 176 13.54 9.63 -22.18
C SER A 176 14.82 10.00 -22.91
N TYR A 177 15.98 9.52 -22.47
CA TYR A 177 17.27 9.93 -23.03
C TYR A 177 17.49 9.45 -24.46
N SER A 178 16.65 8.54 -25.00
CA SER A 178 16.69 8.12 -26.40
C SER A 178 15.94 9.06 -27.36
N GLY A 179 15.46 10.20 -26.92
CA GLY A 179 14.69 11.15 -27.72
C GLY A 179 15.57 12.16 -28.40
N ASN A 180 15.88 11.96 -29.66
CA ASN A 180 15.87 12.96 -30.74
C ASN A 180 16.24 12.30 -32.06
N GLY A 181 15.41 11.45 -32.55
CA GLY A 181 15.56 10.98 -33.92
C GLY A 181 15.17 9.54 -34.13
N TRP A 182 14.02 9.38 -34.71
CA TRP A 182 13.54 8.12 -35.27
C TRP A 182 14.59 7.34 -36.12
N ARG A 183 15.67 7.98 -36.52
CA ARG A 183 16.81 7.36 -37.23
C ARG A 183 17.80 6.64 -36.33
N TYR A 184 17.83 6.91 -35.00
CA TYR A 184 18.71 6.23 -34.05
C TYR A 184 18.02 5.07 -33.31
N TYR A 185 16.75 4.80 -33.60
CA TYR A 185 15.93 3.82 -32.91
C TYR A 185 16.45 2.37 -33.00
N GLN A 186 17.16 2.03 -34.04
CA GLN A 186 17.72 0.68 -34.22
C GLN A 186 19.02 0.39 -33.45
N VAL A 187 19.78 1.42 -33.06
CA VAL A 187 21.06 1.24 -32.36
C VAL A 187 20.94 1.54 -30.86
N THR A 188 19.99 2.39 -30.49
CA THR A 188 19.78 2.84 -29.09
C THR A 188 18.79 1.99 -28.31
N SER A 189 18.03 1.10 -28.94
CA SER A 189 17.07 0.23 -28.23
C SER A 189 17.75 -0.63 -27.16
N ILE A 190 18.91 -1.19 -27.44
CA ILE A 190 19.71 -1.98 -26.50
C ILE A 190 20.19 -1.14 -25.32
N ALA A 191 20.53 0.14 -25.53
CA ALA A 191 21.02 1.02 -24.48
C ALA A 191 19.89 1.46 -23.54
N THR A 192 18.71 1.78 -24.05
CA THR A 192 17.55 2.23 -23.24
C THR A 192 17.04 1.11 -22.32
N GLU A 193 17.04 -0.12 -22.80
CA GLU A 193 16.65 -1.30 -22.03
C GLU A 193 17.62 -1.59 -20.88
N LEU A 194 18.93 -1.42 -21.15
CA LEU A 194 19.98 -1.57 -20.15
C LEU A 194 19.86 -0.50 -19.06
N TYR A 195 19.47 0.74 -19.39
CA TYR A 195 19.33 1.85 -18.44
C TYR A 195 18.16 1.65 -17.46
N CYS A 196 17.03 1.10 -17.87
CA CYS A 196 15.92 0.80 -16.95
C CYS A 196 16.30 -0.33 -15.97
N LEU A 197 17.03 -1.34 -16.41
CA LEU A 197 17.61 -2.37 -15.54
C LEU A 197 18.68 -1.78 -14.59
N TYR A 198 19.50 -0.83 -15.05
CA TYR A 198 20.46 -0.12 -14.21
C TYR A 198 19.78 0.79 -13.17
N ALA A 199 18.58 1.33 -13.44
CA ALA A 199 17.81 2.03 -12.43
C ALA A 199 17.57 1.15 -11.21
N PHE A 200 17.35 -0.16 -11.40
CA PHE A 200 17.21 -1.12 -10.30
C PHE A 200 18.51 -1.39 -9.53
N ALA A 201 19.69 -1.09 -10.10
CA ALA A 201 20.95 -1.12 -9.36
C ALA A 201 20.98 -0.10 -8.21
N PHE A 202 20.21 0.99 -8.35
CA PHE A 202 20.05 1.95 -7.26
C PHE A 202 19.45 1.31 -5.99
N ALA A 203 18.62 0.28 -6.12
CA ALA A 203 18.05 -0.43 -4.97
C ALA A 203 19.10 -1.17 -4.13
N CYS A 204 20.25 -1.55 -4.72
CA CYS A 204 21.33 -2.20 -3.98
C CYS A 204 21.92 -1.28 -2.89
N VAL A 205 21.94 0.04 -3.12
CA VAL A 205 22.51 1.01 -2.17
C VAL A 205 21.72 1.06 -0.86
N PRO A 206 20.40 1.35 -0.85
CA PRO A 206 19.63 1.35 0.39
C PRO A 206 19.56 -0.03 1.06
N ALA A 207 19.57 -1.13 0.28
CA ALA A 207 19.62 -2.49 0.83
C ALA A 207 20.94 -2.73 1.60
N LEU A 208 22.07 -2.34 1.02
CA LEU A 208 23.37 -2.45 1.67
C LEU A 208 23.45 -1.57 2.92
N LEU A 209 22.98 -0.31 2.83
CA LEU A 209 22.92 0.60 3.97
C LEU A 209 22.06 0.03 5.08
N GLN A 210 20.91 -0.54 4.80
CA GLN A 210 20.05 -1.19 5.80
C GLN A 210 20.78 -2.31 6.52
N VAL A 211 21.45 -3.22 5.79
CA VAL A 211 22.21 -4.33 6.38
C VAL A 211 23.35 -3.81 7.30
N ILE A 212 24.12 -2.83 6.84
CA ILE A 212 25.27 -2.29 7.59
C ILE A 212 24.79 -1.57 8.87
N PHE A 213 23.85 -0.63 8.74
CA PHE A 213 23.43 0.17 9.90
C PHE A 213 22.64 -0.64 10.93
N PHE A 214 21.85 -1.64 10.50
CA PHE A 214 21.20 -2.55 11.43
C PHE A 214 22.17 -3.45 12.22
N HIS A 215 23.45 -3.49 11.85
CA HIS A 215 24.45 -4.11 12.70
C HIS A 215 24.68 -3.32 14.00
N PHE A 216 24.65 -2.00 13.95
CA PHE A 216 24.97 -1.10 15.07
C PHE A 216 23.73 -0.68 15.89
N LEU A 217 22.54 -0.74 15.33
CA LEU A 217 21.30 -0.34 16.00
C LEU A 217 20.92 -1.33 17.12
N PRO A 218 20.27 -0.88 18.21
CA PRO A 218 19.77 -1.76 19.26
C PRO A 218 18.58 -2.60 18.77
N GLU A 219 18.37 -3.75 19.42
CA GLU A 219 17.14 -4.54 19.28
C GLU A 219 15.99 -3.87 20.03
N SER A 220 14.74 -4.31 19.79
CA SER A 220 13.57 -3.85 20.51
C SER A 220 13.68 -4.04 22.02
N PRO A 221 13.48 -3.00 22.84
CA PRO A 221 13.47 -3.13 24.31
C PRO A 221 12.38 -4.10 24.80
N LEU A 222 11.25 -4.16 24.11
CA LEU A 222 10.15 -5.06 24.45
C LEU A 222 10.52 -6.51 24.18
N TRP A 223 11.17 -6.77 23.06
CA TRP A 223 11.65 -8.12 22.74
C TRP A 223 12.63 -8.67 23.77
N TYR A 224 13.55 -7.81 24.25
CA TYR A 224 14.47 -8.20 25.32
C TYR A 224 13.75 -8.57 26.62
N LEU A 225 12.72 -7.81 27.01
CA LEU A 225 11.92 -8.11 28.21
C LEU A 225 11.15 -9.42 28.06
N ASP A 226 10.54 -9.66 26.91
CA ASP A 226 9.78 -10.89 26.63
C ASP A 226 10.66 -12.15 26.67
N HIS A 227 11.98 -11.98 26.47
CA HIS A 227 13.00 -13.05 26.55
C HIS A 227 13.79 -13.06 27.86
N GLY A 228 13.35 -12.35 28.90
CA GLY A 228 14.01 -12.30 30.21
C GLY A 228 15.34 -11.55 30.25
N ARG A 229 15.72 -10.86 29.17
CA ARG A 229 16.98 -10.11 29.04
C ARG A 229 16.84 -8.67 29.56
N VAL A 230 16.61 -8.56 30.86
CA VAL A 230 16.24 -7.31 31.57
C VAL A 230 17.33 -6.22 31.44
N LEU A 231 18.60 -6.56 31.54
CA LEU A 231 19.71 -5.60 31.45
C LEU A 231 19.85 -5.02 30.04
N ASP A 232 19.74 -5.88 29.03
CA ASP A 232 19.81 -5.47 27.62
C ASP A 232 18.65 -4.57 27.23
N ALA A 233 17.44 -4.84 27.76
CA ALA A 233 16.26 -3.99 27.56
C ALA A 233 16.50 -2.57 28.11
N ARG A 234 17.07 -2.46 29.32
CA ARG A 234 17.39 -1.17 29.93
C ARG A 234 18.44 -0.40 29.13
N ASP A 235 19.49 -1.10 28.66
CA ASP A 235 20.55 -0.48 27.88
C ASP A 235 20.08 -0.07 26.46
N ALA A 236 19.21 -0.84 25.83
CA ALA A 236 18.56 -0.46 24.58
C ALA A 236 17.72 0.81 24.77
N LEU A 237 16.95 0.91 25.84
CA LEU A 237 16.13 2.09 26.12
C LEU A 237 16.98 3.34 26.39
N LYS A 238 18.11 3.21 27.13
CA LYS A 238 19.06 4.31 27.35
C LYS A 238 19.65 4.84 26.05
N ARG A 239 19.88 4.00 25.05
CA ARG A 239 20.37 4.42 23.72
C ARG A 239 19.29 5.12 22.91
N LEU A 240 18.03 4.73 23.09
CA LEU A 240 16.89 5.25 22.30
C LEU A 240 16.28 6.52 22.87
N ARG A 241 16.56 6.88 24.12
CA ARG A 241 16.00 8.07 24.79
C ARG A 241 17.04 9.18 24.96
N PRO A 242 16.62 10.46 24.90
CA PRO A 242 17.56 11.58 25.05
C PRO A 242 18.10 11.71 26.47
N ASN A 243 17.29 11.34 27.49
CA ASN A 243 17.60 11.50 28.90
C ASN A 243 17.55 10.15 29.62
N LEU A 244 18.54 9.92 30.50
CA LEU A 244 18.60 8.74 31.36
C LEU A 244 17.40 8.63 32.32
N LEU A 245 16.86 9.77 32.77
CA LEU A 245 15.71 9.83 33.68
C LEU A 245 14.44 9.33 32.97
N ASP A 246 14.19 9.80 31.75
CA ASP A 246 13.06 9.37 30.93
C ASP A 246 13.17 7.89 30.56
N ALA A 247 14.37 7.43 30.23
CA ALA A 247 14.63 6.03 29.94
C ALA A 247 14.33 5.11 31.15
N ASN A 248 14.75 5.51 32.36
CA ASN A 248 14.51 4.70 33.56
C ASN A 248 13.02 4.71 33.95
N LYS A 249 12.33 5.86 33.90
CA LYS A 249 10.88 5.93 34.17
C LYS A 249 10.08 5.06 33.19
N GLU A 250 10.39 5.16 31.90
CA GLU A 250 9.72 4.35 30.89
C GLU A 250 10.03 2.87 31.07
N TYR A 251 11.26 2.51 31.41
CA TYR A 251 11.64 1.13 31.71
C TYR A 251 10.81 0.54 32.86
N GLU A 252 10.69 1.25 33.99
CA GLU A 252 9.90 0.77 35.14
C GLU A 252 8.41 0.60 34.78
N LEU A 253 7.85 1.54 34.00
CA LEU A 253 6.47 1.41 33.51
C LEU A 253 6.26 0.21 32.59
N ILE A 254 7.23 -0.04 31.67
CA ILE A 254 7.18 -1.17 30.74
C ILE A 254 7.32 -2.48 31.51
N LYS A 255 8.24 -2.53 32.46
CA LYS A 255 8.49 -3.70 33.31
C LYS A 255 7.26 -4.03 34.15
N ALA A 256 6.68 -3.05 34.85
CA ALA A 256 5.49 -3.25 35.65
C ALA A 256 4.28 -3.76 34.85
N ARG A 257 4.17 -3.34 33.56
CA ARG A 257 3.15 -3.90 32.65
C ARG A 257 3.46 -5.33 32.25
N ASN A 258 4.72 -5.62 31.95
CA ASN A 258 5.16 -6.99 31.61
C ASN A 258 4.93 -7.97 32.75
N ASP A 259 5.28 -7.57 33.97
CA ASP A 259 5.07 -8.38 35.16
C ASP A 259 3.59 -8.65 35.42
N ARG A 260 2.70 -7.69 35.15
CA ARG A 260 1.24 -7.88 35.20
C ARG A 260 0.73 -8.85 34.13
N ASP A 261 1.20 -8.71 32.90
CA ASP A 261 0.83 -9.61 31.80
C ASP A 261 1.29 -11.05 32.13
N GLU A 262 2.48 -11.21 32.70
CA GLU A 262 3.05 -12.51 33.11
C GLU A 262 2.24 -13.12 34.25
N GLN A 263 1.87 -12.35 35.27
CA GLN A 263 0.99 -12.82 36.36
C GLN A 263 -0.36 -13.28 35.82
N MET A 264 -0.98 -12.52 34.93
CA MET A 264 -2.23 -12.91 34.28
C MET A 264 -2.09 -14.22 33.49
N PHE A 265 -0.95 -14.45 32.84
CA PHE A 265 -0.69 -15.71 32.14
C PHE A 265 -0.39 -16.89 33.07
N LEU A 266 0.19 -16.65 34.22
CA LEU A 266 0.38 -17.68 35.27
C LEU A 266 -0.98 -18.11 35.85
N GLU A 267 -1.91 -17.17 36.06
CA GLU A 267 -3.24 -17.46 36.62
C GLU A 267 -4.19 -18.11 35.59
N LYS A 268 -4.23 -17.56 34.34
CA LYS A 268 -5.24 -17.97 33.33
C LYS A 268 -4.67 -18.85 32.21
N GLY A 269 -3.34 -19.08 32.19
CA GLY A 269 -2.66 -19.74 31.09
C GLY A 269 -2.48 -18.82 29.87
N ARG A 270 -1.42 -19.03 29.10
CA ARG A 270 -1.26 -18.33 27.80
C ARG A 270 -2.32 -18.88 26.81
N PRO A 271 -3.21 -18.04 26.27
CA PRO A 271 -4.19 -18.52 25.31
C PRO A 271 -3.49 -19.01 24.05
N SER A 272 -3.82 -20.22 23.60
CA SER A 272 -3.34 -20.75 22.32
C SER A 272 -3.89 -19.93 21.16
N ILE A 273 -3.16 -19.83 20.05
CA ILE A 273 -3.61 -19.16 18.83
C ILE A 273 -4.99 -19.69 18.40
N TRP A 274 -5.22 -20.98 18.50
CA TRP A 274 -6.52 -21.61 18.19
C TRP A 274 -7.65 -21.18 19.15
N THR A 275 -7.34 -20.96 20.41
CA THR A 275 -8.32 -20.46 21.41
C THR A 275 -8.66 -18.99 21.13
N MET A 276 -7.69 -18.20 20.71
CA MET A 276 -7.89 -16.80 20.31
C MET A 276 -8.76 -16.69 19.06
N LEU A 277 -8.48 -17.49 18.03
CA LEU A 277 -9.25 -17.53 16.78
C LEU A 277 -10.68 -18.09 16.97
N LYS A 278 -10.99 -18.73 18.09
CA LYS A 278 -12.36 -19.16 18.46
C LYS A 278 -13.09 -18.14 19.32
N SER A 279 -12.39 -17.24 19.97
CA SER A 279 -13.00 -16.22 20.83
C SER A 279 -13.52 -15.05 20.01
N LEU A 280 -14.83 -14.82 20.05
CA LEU A 280 -15.50 -13.67 19.39
C LEU A 280 -14.84 -12.33 19.71
N HIS A 281 -14.27 -12.19 20.91
CA HIS A 281 -13.58 -11.00 21.35
C HIS A 281 -12.33 -10.67 20.50
N TYR A 282 -11.44 -11.65 20.33
CA TYR A 282 -10.21 -11.46 19.55
C TYR A 282 -10.49 -11.45 18.04
N ILE A 283 -11.47 -12.24 17.58
CA ILE A 283 -11.90 -12.22 16.17
C ILE A 283 -12.31 -10.81 15.74
N GLY A 284 -13.10 -10.09 16.55
CA GLY A 284 -13.54 -8.72 16.22
C GLY A 284 -12.37 -7.75 16.01
N ILE A 285 -11.33 -7.83 16.84
CA ILE A 285 -10.12 -7.01 16.73
C ILE A 285 -9.33 -7.37 15.46
N PHE A 286 -9.13 -8.68 15.19
CA PHE A 286 -8.44 -9.13 13.99
C PHE A 286 -9.21 -8.74 12.72
N MET A 287 -10.53 -8.96 12.71
CA MET A 287 -11.37 -8.59 11.56
C MET A 287 -11.34 -7.09 11.28
N LEU A 288 -11.33 -6.24 12.30
CA LEU A 288 -11.20 -4.80 12.12
C LEU A 288 -9.83 -4.43 11.52
N GLY A 289 -8.75 -4.99 12.05
CA GLY A 289 -7.40 -4.73 11.54
C GLY A 289 -7.20 -5.23 10.10
N MET A 290 -7.67 -6.43 9.79
CA MET A 290 -7.62 -7.00 8.44
C MET A 290 -8.52 -6.24 7.47
N SER A 291 -9.72 -5.82 7.88
CA SER A 291 -10.65 -5.08 7.02
C SER A 291 -10.08 -3.73 6.57
N MET A 292 -9.27 -3.07 7.38
CA MET A 292 -8.61 -1.82 7.00
C MET A 292 -7.68 -2.02 5.79
N PHE A 293 -6.87 -3.07 5.82
CA PHE A 293 -5.99 -3.40 4.72
C PHE A 293 -6.74 -4.01 3.53
N MET A 294 -7.76 -4.82 3.77
CA MET A 294 -8.63 -5.34 2.73
C MET A 294 -9.24 -4.19 1.90
N PHE A 295 -9.92 -3.25 2.54
CA PHE A 295 -10.54 -2.12 1.84
C PHE A 295 -9.51 -1.18 1.21
N GLN A 296 -8.34 -0.99 1.83
CA GLN A 296 -7.24 -0.26 1.22
C GLN A 296 -6.89 -0.82 -0.17
N GLN A 297 -6.85 -2.15 -0.31
CA GLN A 297 -6.47 -2.80 -1.56
C GLN A 297 -7.62 -2.87 -2.57
N ILE A 298 -8.81 -3.22 -2.12
CA ILE A 298 -9.98 -3.38 -2.99
C ILE A 298 -10.45 -2.05 -3.61
N CYS A 299 -10.12 -0.90 -2.98
CA CYS A 299 -10.29 0.42 -3.59
C CYS A 299 -9.37 0.67 -4.81
N GLY A 300 -8.43 -0.24 -5.11
CA GLY A 300 -7.66 -0.26 -6.35
C GLY A 300 -6.32 0.47 -6.32
N ILE A 301 -5.79 0.88 -5.15
CA ILE A 301 -4.56 1.70 -5.09
C ILE A 301 -3.37 1.05 -5.78
N ASN A 302 -3.12 -0.24 -5.54
CA ASN A 302 -1.97 -0.91 -6.12
C ASN A 302 -2.16 -1.24 -7.60
N ALA A 303 -3.39 -1.49 -8.06
CA ALA A 303 -3.69 -1.56 -9.49
C ALA A 303 -3.37 -0.22 -10.17
N VAL A 304 -3.80 0.90 -9.57
CA VAL A 304 -3.50 2.25 -10.07
C VAL A 304 -1.99 2.52 -10.10
N LEU A 305 -1.25 2.16 -9.03
CA LEU A 305 0.19 2.42 -8.95
C LEU A 305 1.02 1.51 -9.87
N TYR A 306 0.67 0.22 -9.95
CA TYR A 306 1.45 -0.76 -10.74
C TYR A 306 1.17 -0.66 -12.24
N TYR A 307 0.00 -0.16 -12.62
CA TYR A 307 -0.40 0.03 -14.01
C TYR A 307 -0.59 1.50 -14.38
N SER A 308 0.01 2.43 -13.61
CA SER A 308 -0.17 3.88 -13.79
C SER A 308 0.20 4.34 -15.21
N ALA A 309 1.33 3.90 -15.75
CA ALA A 309 1.75 4.23 -17.11
C ALA A 309 0.76 3.65 -18.16
N THR A 310 0.31 2.42 -17.97
CA THR A 310 -0.66 1.76 -18.84
C THR A 310 -2.02 2.46 -18.79
N ILE A 311 -2.51 2.83 -17.59
CA ILE A 311 -3.78 3.57 -17.42
C ILE A 311 -3.73 4.94 -18.13
N ILE A 312 -2.59 5.62 -18.06
CA ILE A 312 -2.38 6.90 -18.74
C ILE A 312 -2.35 6.70 -20.26
N GLN A 313 -1.74 5.62 -20.76
CA GLN A 313 -1.79 5.27 -22.18
C GLN A 313 -3.22 4.94 -22.62
N MET A 314 -3.96 4.14 -21.85
CA MET A 314 -5.38 3.83 -22.11
C MET A 314 -6.28 5.08 -22.15
N ALA A 315 -5.89 6.16 -21.44
CA ALA A 315 -6.58 7.45 -21.51
C ALA A 315 -6.34 8.22 -22.82
N GLY A 316 -5.39 7.79 -23.67
CA GLY A 316 -5.13 8.41 -24.98
C GLY A 316 -3.82 9.17 -25.09
N VAL A 317 -2.85 8.91 -24.21
CA VAL A 317 -1.51 9.52 -24.32
C VAL A 317 -0.67 8.72 -25.32
N GLU A 318 -0.42 9.31 -26.49
CA GLU A 318 0.20 8.65 -27.66
C GLU A 318 1.65 8.22 -27.42
N THR A 319 2.43 9.00 -26.69
CA THR A 319 3.88 8.79 -26.58
C THR A 319 4.25 8.09 -25.29
N VAL A 320 5.00 7.01 -25.37
CA VAL A 320 5.52 6.24 -24.22
C VAL A 320 6.31 7.16 -23.27
N GLY A 321 7.16 8.05 -23.80
CA GLY A 321 7.93 8.97 -22.99
C GLY A 321 7.07 9.88 -22.12
N ILE A 322 5.98 10.44 -22.67
CA ILE A 322 5.06 11.30 -21.91
C ILE A 322 4.31 10.48 -20.86
N SER A 323 3.89 9.26 -21.17
CA SER A 323 3.20 8.41 -20.19
C SER A 323 4.09 8.04 -19.00
N LEU A 324 5.39 7.79 -19.24
CA LEU A 324 6.37 7.55 -18.17
C LEU A 324 6.59 8.78 -17.30
N TRP A 325 6.71 9.98 -17.89
CA TRP A 325 6.84 11.22 -17.12
C TRP A 325 5.56 11.56 -16.34
N LEU A 326 4.39 11.32 -16.89
CA LEU A 326 3.12 11.50 -16.17
C LEU A 326 2.97 10.50 -15.03
N ALA A 327 3.41 9.24 -15.21
CA ALA A 327 3.45 8.24 -14.14
C ALA A 327 4.45 8.64 -13.03
N ALA A 328 5.60 9.19 -13.39
CA ALA A 328 6.56 9.73 -12.42
C ALA A 328 6.00 10.97 -11.70
N ALA A 329 5.33 11.87 -12.40
CA ALA A 329 4.72 13.06 -11.80
C ALA A 329 3.57 12.68 -10.84
N SER A 330 2.74 11.70 -11.20
CA SER A 330 1.65 11.22 -10.35
C SER A 330 2.17 10.54 -9.08
N SER A 331 3.20 9.71 -9.18
CA SER A 331 3.85 9.10 -8.01
C SER A 331 4.59 10.14 -7.15
N GLY A 332 5.17 11.19 -7.76
CA GLY A 332 5.76 12.33 -7.05
C GLY A 332 4.72 13.14 -6.28
N LEU A 333 3.57 13.40 -6.89
CA LEU A 333 2.45 14.06 -6.21
C LEU A 333 1.95 13.22 -5.02
N TYR A 334 1.80 11.91 -5.20
CA TYR A 334 1.41 10.99 -4.14
C TYR A 334 2.43 11.01 -2.98
N PHE A 335 3.73 11.02 -3.28
CA PHE A 335 4.80 11.15 -2.28
C PHE A 335 4.70 12.47 -1.50
N ILE A 336 4.53 13.61 -2.17
CA ILE A 336 4.35 14.91 -1.53
C ILE A 336 3.12 14.90 -0.62
N CYS A 337 1.98 14.39 -1.12
CA CYS A 337 0.76 14.28 -0.31
C CYS A 337 0.94 13.36 0.89
N THR A 338 1.75 12.31 0.79
CA THR A 338 2.08 11.43 1.93
C THR A 338 2.91 12.17 2.98
N ILE A 339 3.85 13.03 2.58
CA ILE A 339 4.60 13.89 3.52
C ILE A 339 3.66 14.88 4.23
N VAL A 340 2.75 15.51 3.50
CA VAL A 340 1.74 16.39 4.10
C VAL A 340 0.84 15.62 5.05
N SER A 341 0.46 14.41 4.69
CA SER A 341 -0.38 13.53 5.52
C SER A 341 0.29 13.17 6.84
N LEU A 342 1.62 13.02 6.87
CA LEU A 342 2.39 12.81 8.11
C LEU A 342 2.14 13.92 9.15
N LEU A 343 2.00 15.17 8.70
CA LEU A 343 1.71 16.31 9.56
C LEU A 343 0.22 16.37 10.00
N LEU A 344 -0.68 15.87 9.13
CA LEU A 344 -2.12 15.83 9.40
C LEU A 344 -2.50 14.76 10.44
N VAL A 345 -1.79 13.62 10.45
CA VAL A 345 -2.04 12.49 11.37
C VAL A 345 -1.96 12.90 12.84
N GLU A 346 -1.09 13.84 13.18
CA GLU A 346 -0.96 14.34 14.58
C GLU A 346 -1.99 15.41 14.94
N ARG A 347 -2.54 16.14 13.95
CA ARG A 347 -3.45 17.26 14.17
C ARG A 347 -4.92 16.89 14.16
N PHE A 348 -5.30 15.88 13.37
CA PHE A 348 -6.68 15.50 13.15
C PHE A 348 -7.04 14.17 13.79
N ARG A 349 -8.31 14.01 14.14
CA ARG A 349 -8.87 12.74 14.62
C ARG A 349 -8.76 11.69 13.52
N ARG A 350 -8.26 10.50 13.86
CA ARG A 350 -7.95 9.43 12.89
C ARG A 350 -9.18 8.96 12.13
N ARG A 351 -10.32 8.82 12.83
CA ARG A 351 -11.60 8.45 12.21
C ARG A 351 -12.07 9.47 11.18
N LEU A 352 -11.98 10.76 11.50
CA LEU A 352 -12.38 11.84 10.59
C LEU A 352 -11.51 11.85 9.34
N LEU A 353 -10.19 11.69 9.51
CA LEU A 353 -9.24 11.66 8.41
C LEU A 353 -9.48 10.46 7.47
N MET A 354 -9.78 9.29 8.04
CA MET A 354 -10.09 8.08 7.28
C MET A 354 -11.39 8.22 6.46
N LEU A 355 -12.47 8.67 7.09
CA LEU A 355 -13.78 8.82 6.42
C LEU A 355 -13.76 9.94 5.38
N GLY A 356 -13.09 11.06 5.67
CA GLY A 356 -12.93 12.15 4.71
C GLY A 356 -12.13 11.74 3.48
N SER A 357 -11.03 11.02 3.67
CA SER A 357 -10.24 10.44 2.60
C SER A 357 -11.07 9.48 1.73
N LEU A 358 -11.80 8.55 2.35
CA LEU A 358 -12.67 7.61 1.63
C LEU A 358 -13.73 8.28 0.77
N LEU A 359 -14.37 9.34 1.30
CA LEU A 359 -15.37 10.11 0.54
C LEU A 359 -14.74 10.77 -0.69
N MET A 360 -13.56 11.36 -0.54
CA MET A 360 -12.87 12.01 -1.66
C MET A 360 -12.35 10.98 -2.67
N VAL A 361 -11.88 9.80 -2.23
CA VAL A 361 -11.50 8.67 -3.09
C VAL A 361 -12.72 8.17 -3.89
N PHE A 362 -13.88 8.03 -3.25
CA PHE A 362 -15.13 7.66 -3.92
C PHE A 362 -15.49 8.63 -5.04
N ILE A 363 -15.43 9.94 -4.78
CA ILE A 363 -15.71 10.99 -5.79
C ILE A 363 -14.68 10.90 -6.93
N SER A 364 -13.40 10.74 -6.61
CA SER A 364 -12.33 10.66 -7.62
C SER A 364 -12.47 9.44 -8.54
N LEU A 365 -12.88 8.29 -8.00
CA LEU A 365 -13.14 7.08 -8.80
C LEU A 365 -14.34 7.25 -9.73
N ILE A 366 -15.39 7.97 -9.30
CA ILE A 366 -16.51 8.33 -10.19
C ILE A 366 -16.01 9.20 -11.36
N ILE A 367 -15.13 10.16 -11.10
CA ILE A 367 -14.57 11.03 -12.15
C ILE A 367 -13.77 10.20 -13.15
N ILE A 368 -12.92 9.27 -12.69
CA ILE A 368 -12.14 8.39 -13.57
C ILE A 368 -13.07 7.51 -14.42
N ALA A 369 -14.02 6.84 -13.77
CA ALA A 369 -14.97 5.95 -14.45
C ALA A 369 -15.83 6.68 -15.49
N SER A 370 -16.33 7.87 -15.13
CA SER A 370 -17.09 8.73 -16.03
C SER A 370 -16.24 9.25 -17.19
N GLY A 371 -14.97 9.57 -16.94
CA GLY A 371 -14.03 9.99 -17.98
C GLY A 371 -13.80 8.89 -19.01
N PHE A 372 -13.54 7.65 -18.59
CA PHE A 372 -13.44 6.52 -19.52
C PHE A 372 -14.75 6.21 -20.23
N HIS A 373 -15.90 6.39 -19.56
CA HIS A 373 -17.20 6.23 -20.19
C HIS A 373 -17.44 7.28 -21.30
N LEU A 374 -17.04 8.52 -21.07
CA LEU A 374 -17.13 9.59 -22.07
C LEU A 374 -16.19 9.32 -23.27
N ILE A 375 -14.96 8.82 -23.01
CA ILE A 375 -14.02 8.41 -24.06
C ILE A 375 -14.64 7.31 -24.93
N ALA A 376 -15.24 6.28 -24.30
CA ALA A 376 -15.88 5.17 -25.02
C ALA A 376 -17.06 5.66 -25.89
N ASN A 377 -17.92 6.54 -25.36
CA ASN A 377 -19.08 7.07 -26.07
C ASN A 377 -18.72 8.07 -27.20
N SER A 378 -17.58 8.78 -27.05
CA SER A 378 -17.06 9.69 -28.07
C SER A 378 -16.07 9.02 -29.02
N SER A 379 -15.98 7.70 -28.97
CA SER A 379 -15.06 6.90 -29.78
C SER A 379 -15.37 7.08 -31.28
N PRO A 380 -14.37 7.38 -32.14
CA PRO A 380 -14.59 7.58 -33.56
C PRO A 380 -15.10 6.31 -34.22
N GLU A 381 -15.98 6.50 -35.21
CA GLU A 381 -16.51 5.42 -36.05
C GLU A 381 -15.44 4.96 -37.05
N ILE A 382 -15.47 3.67 -37.39
CA ILE A 382 -14.57 3.09 -38.40
C ILE A 382 -15.17 3.44 -39.78
N THR A 383 -14.48 4.32 -40.50
CA THR A 383 -14.95 4.84 -41.80
C THR A 383 -14.26 4.23 -43.01
N ILE A 384 -13.09 3.65 -42.80
CA ILE A 384 -12.27 3.06 -43.87
C ILE A 384 -12.32 1.54 -43.71
N HIS A 385 -13.05 0.90 -44.62
CA HIS A 385 -13.12 -0.57 -44.74
C HIS A 385 -12.23 -1.01 -45.92
N ASP A 386 -11.01 -1.47 -45.62
CA ASP A 386 -10.15 -2.07 -46.64
C ASP A 386 -10.69 -3.46 -47.03
N GLU A 387 -10.73 -3.76 -48.34
CA GLU A 387 -11.19 -5.08 -48.86
C GLU A 387 -10.37 -6.24 -48.28
N THR A 388 -9.13 -6.01 -47.92
CA THR A 388 -8.24 -6.99 -47.28
C THR A 388 -8.62 -7.29 -45.84
N THR A 389 -9.35 -6.41 -45.17
CA THR A 389 -9.73 -6.54 -43.74
C THR A 389 -11.12 -7.15 -43.55
N GLN A 390 -12.01 -7.14 -44.58
CA GLN A 390 -13.35 -7.74 -44.50
C GLN A 390 -13.31 -9.27 -44.26
N SER A 391 -12.21 -9.95 -44.61
CA SER A 391 -12.00 -11.36 -44.35
C SER A 391 -11.32 -11.67 -43.02
N THR A 392 -10.90 -10.65 -42.24
CA THR A 392 -10.20 -10.80 -40.96
C THR A 392 -11.15 -10.57 -39.77
N VAL A 393 -10.74 -11.08 -38.61
CA VAL A 393 -11.48 -10.94 -37.33
C VAL A 393 -11.75 -9.46 -36.98
N CYS A 394 -10.97 -8.51 -37.52
CA CYS A 394 -11.04 -7.08 -37.23
C CYS A 394 -12.05 -6.31 -38.08
N GLY A 395 -12.56 -6.89 -39.17
CA GLY A 395 -13.45 -6.21 -40.12
C GLY A 395 -14.89 -6.00 -39.65
N GLY A 396 -15.29 -6.58 -38.53
CA GLY A 396 -16.66 -6.52 -38.01
C GLY A 396 -16.92 -5.41 -36.96
N PHE A 397 -15.90 -4.66 -36.56
CA PHE A 397 -16.05 -3.61 -35.55
C PHE A 397 -16.52 -2.29 -36.19
N LEU A 398 -17.41 -1.57 -35.48
CA LEU A 398 -17.99 -0.31 -35.95
C LEU A 398 -17.36 0.94 -35.33
N THR A 399 -16.73 0.79 -34.14
CA THR A 399 -16.13 1.89 -33.39
C THR A 399 -14.70 1.57 -33.00
N CYS A 400 -13.86 2.60 -32.80
CA CYS A 400 -12.49 2.44 -32.33
C CYS A 400 -12.44 1.65 -31.00
N GLU A 401 -13.32 1.95 -30.05
CA GLU A 401 -13.33 1.27 -28.74
C GLU A 401 -13.60 -0.23 -28.87
N SER A 402 -14.54 -0.63 -29.76
CA SER A 402 -14.80 -2.05 -30.01
C SER A 402 -13.61 -2.74 -30.71
N CYS A 403 -12.86 -2.03 -31.54
CA CYS A 403 -11.65 -2.50 -32.21
C CYS A 403 -10.50 -2.74 -31.22
N VAL A 404 -10.16 -1.73 -30.39
CA VAL A 404 -9.02 -1.82 -29.45
C VAL A 404 -9.30 -2.72 -28.24
N ASN A 405 -10.56 -3.01 -27.92
CA ASN A 405 -10.91 -4.02 -26.92
C ASN A 405 -10.65 -5.45 -27.39
N SER A 406 -10.43 -5.67 -28.69
CA SER A 406 -10.01 -6.95 -29.22
C SER A 406 -8.49 -7.04 -29.17
N GLN A 407 -7.92 -8.01 -28.42
CA GLN A 407 -6.46 -8.21 -28.27
C GLN A 407 -5.71 -8.45 -29.58
N ARG A 408 -6.41 -8.68 -30.69
CA ARG A 408 -5.84 -8.98 -32.02
C ARG A 408 -5.95 -7.83 -33.00
N CYS A 409 -6.56 -6.72 -32.61
CA CYS A 409 -6.85 -5.60 -33.49
C CYS A 409 -6.35 -4.29 -32.86
N GLY A 410 -6.06 -3.30 -33.71
CA GLY A 410 -5.73 -1.95 -33.30
C GLY A 410 -6.29 -0.93 -34.30
N PHE A 411 -6.41 0.31 -33.87
CA PHE A 411 -6.98 1.40 -34.65
C PHE A 411 -5.89 2.21 -35.34
N CYS A 412 -5.99 2.32 -36.67
CA CYS A 412 -5.08 3.10 -37.54
C CYS A 412 -5.80 4.32 -38.06
N TYR A 413 -5.27 5.55 -37.83
CA TYR A 413 -5.88 6.78 -38.33
C TYR A 413 -4.83 7.75 -38.90
N GLU A 414 -5.23 8.53 -39.94
CA GLU A 414 -4.30 9.37 -40.71
C GLU A 414 -4.28 10.83 -40.29
N ASN A 415 -5.39 11.37 -39.83
CA ASN A 415 -5.52 12.80 -39.56
C ASN A 415 -6.01 13.06 -38.14
N ARG A 416 -5.33 13.95 -37.43
CA ARG A 416 -5.72 14.39 -36.10
C ARG A 416 -7.04 15.17 -36.05
N VAL A 417 -7.44 15.79 -37.16
CA VAL A 417 -8.67 16.62 -37.24
C VAL A 417 -9.91 15.76 -37.45
N ASP A 418 -9.88 14.84 -38.42
CA ASP A 418 -11.05 14.06 -38.77
C ASP A 418 -11.19 12.75 -38.02
N LYS A 419 -10.08 12.28 -37.36
CA LYS A 419 -10.03 11.03 -36.58
C LYS A 419 -10.59 9.80 -37.31
N ASN A 420 -10.69 9.87 -38.65
CA ASN A 420 -11.15 8.77 -39.46
C ASN A 420 -10.12 7.67 -39.53
N GLY A 421 -10.49 6.42 -39.34
CA GLY A 421 -9.57 5.32 -39.29
C GLY A 421 -10.14 3.98 -39.64
N SER A 422 -9.27 2.98 -39.67
CA SER A 422 -9.58 1.57 -39.94
C SER A 422 -9.14 0.69 -38.77
N CYS A 423 -9.87 -0.40 -38.56
CA CYS A 423 -9.50 -1.42 -37.60
C CYS A 423 -8.65 -2.49 -38.31
N LEU A 424 -7.39 -2.64 -37.92
CA LEU A 424 -6.43 -3.53 -38.58
C LEU A 424 -5.93 -4.60 -37.61
N PRO A 425 -5.61 -5.82 -38.11
CA PRO A 425 -5.04 -6.85 -37.27
C PRO A 425 -3.60 -6.47 -36.83
N THR A 426 -3.27 -6.82 -35.59
CA THR A 426 -1.91 -6.69 -35.07
C THR A 426 -1.02 -7.78 -35.64
N THR A 427 0.29 -7.53 -35.76
CA THR A 427 1.28 -8.56 -36.02
C THR A 427 1.39 -9.49 -34.80
N ASP A 428 1.45 -10.81 -35.03
CA ASP A 428 1.55 -11.82 -33.95
C ASP A 428 2.75 -11.63 -33.02
N ASP A 429 3.80 -10.96 -33.49
CA ASP A 429 5.07 -10.81 -32.77
C ASP A 429 5.26 -9.47 -32.06
N THR A 430 4.63 -8.39 -32.52
CA THR A 430 4.78 -7.05 -31.91
C THR A 430 3.49 -6.24 -32.07
N PHE A 431 2.87 -5.82 -30.95
CA PHE A 431 1.73 -4.90 -30.95
C PHE A 431 2.07 -3.48 -31.45
N GLN A 432 3.27 -3.28 -32.01
CA GLN A 432 3.79 -1.95 -32.39
C GLN A 432 3.31 -1.49 -33.77
N TYR A 433 2.90 -2.42 -34.65
CA TYR A 433 2.48 -2.14 -36.03
C TYR A 433 1.31 -3.02 -36.42
N SER A 434 0.56 -2.59 -37.42
CA SER A 434 -0.46 -3.44 -38.03
C SER A 434 0.19 -4.49 -38.95
N ALA A 435 -0.44 -5.65 -39.06
CA ALA A 435 0.01 -6.69 -39.98
C ALA A 435 -0.22 -6.31 -41.45
N VAL A 436 -1.19 -5.45 -41.72
CA VAL A 436 -1.59 -5.02 -43.09
C VAL A 436 -1.99 -3.53 -43.06
N GLY A 437 -1.97 -2.88 -44.22
CA GLY A 437 -2.47 -1.52 -44.41
C GLY A 437 -1.48 -0.42 -44.03
N LYS A 438 -1.95 0.82 -43.94
CA LYS A 438 -1.15 2.05 -43.82
C LYS A 438 -0.35 2.19 -42.53
N CYS A 439 -0.66 1.46 -41.48
CA CYS A 439 0.08 1.40 -40.24
C CYS A 439 1.05 0.20 -40.17
N SER A 440 1.31 -0.50 -41.29
CA SER A 440 2.30 -1.55 -41.36
C SER A 440 3.72 -0.98 -41.52
N GLN A 441 4.72 -1.75 -41.12
CA GLN A 441 6.13 -1.34 -41.16
C GLN A 441 6.66 -1.13 -42.60
N GLU A 442 6.01 -1.71 -43.62
CA GLU A 442 6.45 -1.67 -45.00
C GLU A 442 6.04 -0.41 -45.78
N ASP A 443 4.98 0.28 -45.37
CA ASP A 443 4.41 1.42 -46.11
C ASP A 443 4.80 2.79 -45.53
N ASN A 444 6.07 3.15 -45.62
CA ASN A 444 6.56 4.52 -45.32
C ASN A 444 6.24 5.57 -46.41
N THR A 445 5.42 5.25 -47.40
CA THR A 445 5.15 6.12 -48.57
C THR A 445 3.95 7.04 -48.43
N PHE A 446 3.05 6.80 -47.48
CA PHE A 446 1.82 7.58 -47.27
C PHE A 446 1.82 8.19 -45.87
N GLY A 447 2.05 9.47 -45.71
CA GLY A 447 1.79 10.37 -44.60
C GLY A 447 1.87 9.81 -43.14
N PRO A 448 1.79 10.63 -42.10
CA PRO A 448 1.93 10.19 -40.72
C PRO A 448 0.65 9.48 -40.24
N ALA A 449 0.49 8.19 -40.57
CA ALA A 449 -0.54 7.35 -39.95
C ALA A 449 -0.13 6.99 -38.51
N ILE A 450 -1.08 7.09 -37.59
CA ILE A 450 -0.88 6.82 -36.17
C ILE A 450 -1.52 5.48 -35.82
N TRP A 451 -0.74 4.58 -35.22
CA TRP A 451 -1.21 3.30 -34.74
C TRP A 451 -1.58 3.36 -33.26
N ALA A 452 -2.80 2.98 -32.93
CA ALA A 452 -3.37 2.97 -31.59
C ALA A 452 -3.84 1.55 -31.22
N PRO A 453 -2.98 0.69 -30.60
CA PRO A 453 -3.35 -0.68 -30.27
C PRO A 453 -4.28 -0.82 -29.06
N GLU A 454 -4.20 0.08 -28.08
CA GLU A 454 -4.91 -0.03 -26.79
C GLU A 454 -5.71 1.21 -26.39
N TRP A 455 -5.73 2.25 -27.25
CA TRP A 455 -6.38 3.53 -26.96
C TRP A 455 -7.08 4.12 -28.18
N CYS A 456 -8.05 5.01 -27.92
CA CYS A 456 -8.74 5.76 -28.97
C CYS A 456 -8.51 7.25 -28.81
N PRO A 457 -8.35 8.00 -29.91
CA PRO A 457 -8.21 9.45 -29.85
C PRO A 457 -9.50 10.09 -29.33
N SER A 458 -9.42 10.85 -28.23
CA SER A 458 -10.54 11.54 -27.62
C SER A 458 -10.15 12.90 -27.07
N GLU A 459 -11.08 13.85 -27.09
CA GLU A 459 -10.90 15.16 -26.47
C GLU A 459 -11.02 15.11 -24.93
N TYR A 460 -11.59 14.03 -24.40
CA TYR A 460 -11.83 13.84 -22.96
C TYR A 460 -10.72 13.10 -22.24
N ALA A 461 -9.57 12.82 -22.90
CA ALA A 461 -8.42 12.10 -22.34
C ALA A 461 -7.89 12.69 -21.02
N TRP A 462 -8.04 14.01 -20.81
CA TRP A 462 -7.59 14.70 -19.60
C TRP A 462 -8.43 14.36 -18.36
N ILE A 463 -9.70 13.94 -18.49
CA ILE A 463 -10.62 13.68 -17.36
C ILE A 463 -10.12 12.50 -16.51
N PRO A 464 -9.83 11.30 -17.06
CA PRO A 464 -9.25 10.20 -16.27
C PRO A 464 -7.92 10.57 -15.61
N ILE A 465 -7.09 11.38 -16.28
CA ILE A 465 -5.78 11.79 -15.74
C ILE A 465 -5.97 12.70 -14.51
N VAL A 466 -6.84 13.72 -14.61
CA VAL A 466 -7.18 14.59 -13.46
C VAL A 466 -7.83 13.78 -12.34
N GLY A 467 -8.73 12.86 -12.68
CA GLY A 467 -9.35 11.95 -11.72
C GLY A 467 -8.31 11.08 -10.99
N LEU A 468 -7.30 10.57 -11.71
CA LEU A 468 -6.18 9.80 -11.16
C LEU A 468 -5.37 10.62 -10.15
N LEU A 469 -5.04 11.87 -10.49
CA LEU A 469 -4.31 12.76 -9.58
C LEU A 469 -5.16 13.08 -8.33
N ALA A 470 -6.45 13.38 -8.51
CA ALA A 470 -7.37 13.61 -7.40
C ALA A 470 -7.51 12.37 -6.50
N TYR A 471 -7.54 11.17 -7.08
CA TYR A 471 -7.55 9.91 -6.36
C TYR A 471 -6.31 9.75 -5.46
N LEU A 472 -5.11 9.97 -5.99
CA LEU A 472 -3.86 9.84 -5.24
C LEU A 472 -3.75 10.87 -4.11
N ILE A 473 -4.16 12.13 -4.36
CA ILE A 473 -4.21 13.19 -3.34
C ILE A 473 -5.15 12.80 -2.19
N SER A 474 -6.31 12.26 -2.53
CA SER A 474 -7.35 11.89 -1.57
C SER A 474 -6.99 10.64 -0.77
N PHE A 475 -6.28 9.69 -1.40
CA PHE A 475 -5.92 8.41 -0.80
C PHE A 475 -4.82 8.57 0.28
N ALA A 476 -3.84 9.46 0.06
CA ALA A 476 -2.67 9.60 0.91
C ALA A 476 -2.99 9.84 2.41
N PRO A 477 -3.86 10.80 2.81
CA PRO A 477 -4.03 11.15 4.22
C PRO A 477 -4.80 10.12 5.05
N GLY A 478 -5.70 9.37 4.45
CA GLY A 478 -6.55 8.40 5.17
C GLY A 478 -6.12 6.97 4.89
N LEU A 479 -6.60 6.42 3.77
CA LEU A 479 -6.34 5.02 3.41
C LEU A 479 -4.86 4.69 3.25
N GLY A 480 -4.02 5.65 2.84
CA GLY A 480 -2.59 5.41 2.65
C GLY A 480 -1.83 5.15 3.95
N MET A 481 -2.10 5.92 5.01
CA MET A 481 -1.34 5.87 6.28
C MET A 481 -2.08 5.20 7.42
N MET A 482 -3.40 5.47 7.57
CA MET A 482 -4.16 5.07 8.75
C MET A 482 -4.17 3.57 9.03
N PRO A 483 -4.30 2.68 8.04
CA PRO A 483 -4.26 1.24 8.29
C PRO A 483 -2.98 0.79 9.01
N TRP A 484 -1.82 1.34 8.65
CA TRP A 484 -0.53 1.02 9.27
C TRP A 484 -0.44 1.52 10.71
N VAL A 485 -0.87 2.77 10.95
CA VAL A 485 -0.83 3.39 12.29
C VAL A 485 -1.81 2.71 13.24
N VAL A 486 -3.04 2.53 12.80
CA VAL A 486 -4.09 1.93 13.64
C VAL A 486 -3.78 0.47 13.95
N ASN A 487 -3.31 -0.33 12.98
CA ASN A 487 -2.90 -1.71 13.24
C ASN A 487 -1.74 -1.82 14.22
N ALA A 488 -0.78 -0.89 14.21
CA ALA A 488 0.30 -0.87 15.19
C ALA A 488 -0.17 -0.58 16.63
N GLU A 489 -1.34 0.01 16.81
CA GLU A 489 -1.91 0.41 18.10
C GLU A 489 -3.09 -0.45 18.56
N LEU A 490 -3.77 -1.13 17.62
CA LEU A 490 -5.01 -1.86 17.85
C LEU A 490 -4.83 -3.08 18.75
N TYR A 491 -3.70 -3.77 18.63
CA TYR A 491 -3.48 -5.05 19.30
C TYR A 491 -2.85 -4.90 20.68
N PRO A 492 -3.27 -5.70 21.69
CA PRO A 492 -2.54 -5.85 22.95
C PRO A 492 -1.09 -6.26 22.68
N ARG A 493 -0.16 -5.92 23.59
CA ARG A 493 1.30 -6.11 23.40
C ARG A 493 1.67 -7.54 23.01
N TRP A 494 1.17 -8.49 23.74
CA TRP A 494 1.45 -9.94 23.57
C TRP A 494 0.85 -10.55 22.29
N LEU A 495 -0.14 -9.85 21.66
CA LEU A 495 -0.81 -10.29 20.43
C LEU A 495 -0.36 -9.48 19.21
N ARG A 496 0.39 -8.41 19.40
CA ARG A 496 0.70 -7.40 18.37
C ARG A 496 1.43 -7.98 17.18
N SER A 497 2.46 -8.80 17.39
CA SER A 497 3.19 -9.46 16.30
C SER A 497 2.29 -10.28 15.40
N ILE A 498 1.46 -11.14 16.01
CA ILE A 498 0.52 -12.00 15.29
C ILE A 498 -0.52 -11.14 14.57
N GLY A 499 -1.08 -10.14 15.26
CA GLY A 499 -2.09 -9.24 14.70
C GLY A 499 -1.58 -8.45 13.49
N VAL A 500 -0.40 -7.85 13.61
CA VAL A 500 0.23 -7.10 12.52
C VAL A 500 0.57 -8.03 11.36
N SER A 501 1.07 -9.24 11.62
CA SER A 501 1.39 -10.20 10.56
C SER A 501 0.14 -10.67 9.81
N LEU A 502 -0.94 -11.00 10.50
CA LEU A 502 -2.21 -11.39 9.88
C LEU A 502 -2.80 -10.23 9.06
N ALA A 503 -2.78 -9.02 9.60
CA ALA A 503 -3.26 -7.84 8.90
C ALA A 503 -2.41 -7.53 7.65
N THR A 504 -1.09 -7.65 7.75
CA THR A 504 -0.16 -7.47 6.61
C THR A 504 -0.34 -8.57 5.56
N THR A 505 -0.58 -9.81 5.99
CA THR A 505 -0.90 -10.92 5.09
C THR A 505 -2.20 -10.65 4.34
N ALA A 506 -3.24 -10.18 5.03
CA ALA A 506 -4.48 -9.76 4.39
C ALA A 506 -4.24 -8.63 3.38
N ASN A 507 -3.39 -7.63 3.72
CA ASN A 507 -3.00 -6.58 2.78
C ASN A 507 -2.46 -7.14 1.47
N PHE A 508 -1.45 -8.01 1.54
CA PHE A 508 -0.85 -8.59 0.34
C PHE A 508 -1.76 -9.57 -0.39
N LEU A 509 -2.58 -10.33 0.33
CA LEU A 509 -3.55 -11.23 -0.29
C LEU A 509 -4.59 -10.47 -1.12
N PHE A 510 -5.19 -9.43 -0.54
CA PHE A 510 -6.16 -8.59 -1.27
C PHE A 510 -5.50 -7.74 -2.36
N ASN A 511 -4.24 -7.34 -2.18
CA ASN A 511 -3.44 -6.74 -3.24
C ASN A 511 -3.30 -7.71 -4.43
N LEU A 512 -2.93 -8.97 -4.18
CA LEU A 512 -2.84 -10.01 -5.21
C LEU A 512 -4.17 -10.22 -5.93
N ILE A 513 -5.27 -10.34 -5.18
CA ILE A 513 -6.63 -10.54 -5.72
C ILE A 513 -7.05 -9.41 -6.67
N VAL A 514 -6.60 -8.17 -6.39
CA VAL A 514 -6.93 -7.00 -7.22
C VAL A 514 -5.98 -6.83 -8.39
N THR A 515 -4.68 -7.02 -8.17
CA THR A 515 -3.66 -6.69 -9.18
C THR A 515 -3.42 -7.80 -10.19
N LEU A 516 -3.58 -9.08 -9.80
CA LEU A 516 -3.39 -10.20 -10.71
C LEU A 516 -4.40 -10.17 -11.88
N PRO A 517 -5.72 -10.06 -11.66
CA PRO A 517 -6.68 -10.07 -12.74
C PRO A 517 -7.00 -8.66 -13.29
N PHE A 518 -6.19 -7.63 -13.00
CA PHE A 518 -6.54 -6.24 -13.34
C PHE A 518 -6.72 -6.04 -14.84
N LEU A 519 -5.75 -6.45 -15.66
CA LEU A 519 -5.82 -6.30 -17.11
C LEU A 519 -6.95 -7.16 -17.68
N SER A 520 -7.07 -8.41 -17.23
CA SER A 520 -8.16 -9.31 -17.59
C SER A 520 -9.54 -8.76 -17.19
N THR A 521 -9.63 -8.04 -16.07
CA THR A 521 -10.87 -7.36 -15.65
C THR A 521 -11.19 -6.16 -16.56
N VAL A 522 -10.16 -5.42 -16.98
CA VAL A 522 -10.32 -4.33 -17.96
C VAL A 522 -10.81 -4.86 -19.30
N ASP A 523 -10.29 -6.01 -19.76
CA ASP A 523 -10.74 -6.66 -20.99
C ASP A 523 -12.20 -7.14 -20.90
N LEU A 524 -12.62 -7.64 -19.73
CA LEU A 524 -13.96 -8.21 -19.51
C LEU A 524 -15.04 -7.14 -19.29
N LEU A 525 -14.78 -6.15 -18.43
CA LEU A 525 -15.76 -5.14 -18.00
C LEU A 525 -15.60 -3.82 -18.76
N GLY A 526 -14.55 -3.67 -19.54
CA GLY A 526 -14.13 -2.40 -20.12
C GLY A 526 -13.42 -1.50 -19.09
N LYS A 527 -12.73 -0.47 -19.58
CA LYS A 527 -11.99 0.49 -18.76
C LYS A 527 -12.91 1.19 -17.74
N SER A 528 -14.05 1.71 -18.18
CA SER A 528 -15.02 2.37 -17.30
C SER A 528 -15.64 1.43 -16.27
N GLY A 529 -16.01 0.19 -16.67
CA GLY A 529 -16.62 -0.82 -15.80
C GLY A 529 -15.71 -1.21 -14.63
N THR A 530 -14.42 -1.36 -14.87
CA THR A 530 -13.42 -1.68 -13.84
C THR A 530 -13.34 -0.58 -12.77
N PHE A 531 -13.34 0.70 -13.15
CA PHE A 531 -13.32 1.79 -12.18
C PHE A 531 -14.66 1.97 -11.46
N TYR A 532 -15.81 1.66 -12.07
CA TYR A 532 -17.10 1.58 -11.37
C TYR A 532 -17.12 0.46 -10.33
N LEU A 533 -16.47 -0.68 -10.59
CA LEU A 533 -16.31 -1.76 -9.62
C LEU A 533 -15.51 -1.29 -8.39
N PHE A 534 -14.40 -0.58 -8.58
CA PHE A 534 -13.64 0.02 -7.47
C PHE A 534 -14.46 1.07 -6.72
N THR A 535 -15.27 1.85 -7.41
CA THR A 535 -16.20 2.82 -6.79
C THR A 535 -17.20 2.14 -5.87
N PHE A 536 -17.79 1.02 -6.31
CA PHE A 536 -18.71 0.23 -5.50
C PHE A 536 -18.05 -0.30 -4.22
N PHE A 537 -16.85 -0.87 -4.30
CA PHE A 537 -16.12 -1.34 -3.12
C PHE A 537 -15.71 -0.21 -2.19
N THR A 538 -15.38 0.96 -2.72
CA THR A 538 -15.08 2.15 -1.90
C THR A 538 -16.31 2.64 -1.14
N LEU A 539 -17.49 2.56 -1.73
CA LEU A 539 -18.76 2.84 -1.04
C LEU A 539 -18.99 1.84 0.11
N CYS A 540 -18.76 0.55 -0.14
CA CYS A 540 -18.84 -0.47 0.91
C CYS A 540 -17.85 -0.19 2.06
N ALA A 541 -16.61 0.24 1.73
CA ALA A 541 -15.62 0.64 2.72
C ALA A 541 -16.09 1.84 3.56
N LEU A 542 -16.65 2.87 2.89
CA LEU A 542 -17.16 4.06 3.56
C LEU A 542 -18.27 3.72 4.56
N VAL A 543 -19.23 2.89 4.16
CA VAL A 543 -20.32 2.43 5.04
C VAL A 543 -19.76 1.61 6.21
N THR A 544 -18.87 0.65 5.93
CA THR A 544 -18.29 -0.22 6.96
C THR A 544 -17.51 0.59 7.99
N PHE A 545 -16.64 1.51 7.57
CA PHE A 545 -15.86 2.30 8.52
C PHE A 545 -16.66 3.39 9.21
N PHE A 546 -17.70 3.91 8.56
CA PHE A 546 -18.64 4.80 9.24
C PHE A 546 -19.33 4.10 10.41
N LEU A 547 -19.70 2.83 10.27
CA LEU A 547 -20.37 2.05 11.31
C LEU A 547 -19.42 1.53 12.40
N PHE A 548 -18.28 0.95 12.00
CA PHE A 548 -17.46 0.11 12.89
C PHE A 548 -16.13 0.73 13.33
N LEU A 549 -15.60 1.76 12.62
CA LEU A 549 -14.28 2.30 12.97
C LEU A 549 -14.36 3.16 14.25
N PRO A 550 -13.67 2.76 15.36
CA PRO A 550 -13.58 3.58 16.56
C PRO A 550 -12.60 4.74 16.38
N GLU A 551 -12.73 5.80 17.19
CA GLU A 551 -11.71 6.86 17.29
C GLU A 551 -10.56 6.38 18.18
N THR A 552 -9.35 6.36 17.65
CA THR A 552 -8.15 5.89 18.36
C THR A 552 -7.23 7.02 18.82
N SER A 553 -7.47 8.26 18.41
CA SER A 553 -6.63 9.41 18.73
C SER A 553 -6.81 9.88 20.18
N GLY A 554 -5.70 10.09 20.90
CA GLY A 554 -5.68 10.80 22.19
C GLY A 554 -6.23 10.03 23.39
N ARG A 555 -6.47 8.73 23.29
CA ARG A 555 -6.84 7.87 24.41
C ARG A 555 -5.76 6.84 24.67
N HIS A 556 -5.50 6.56 25.95
CA HIS A 556 -4.82 5.33 26.34
C HIS A 556 -5.47 4.17 25.59
N LEU A 557 -4.64 3.24 25.10
CA LEU A 557 -5.06 2.02 24.40
C LEU A 557 -6.43 1.58 24.89
N LEU A 558 -7.43 1.63 24.00
CA LEU A 558 -8.78 1.17 24.31
C LEU A 558 -8.63 -0.24 24.91
N SER A 559 -9.14 -0.42 26.12
CA SER A 559 -9.15 -1.77 26.68
C SER A 559 -9.90 -2.66 25.69
N PRO A 560 -9.49 -3.92 25.51
CA PRO A 560 -10.20 -4.85 24.66
C PRO A 560 -11.71 -4.88 24.94
N GLU A 561 -12.11 -4.65 26.18
CA GLU A 561 -13.48 -4.56 26.66
C GLU A 561 -14.24 -3.33 26.13
N GLU A 562 -13.59 -2.19 25.97
CA GLU A 562 -14.21 -0.98 25.39
C GLU A 562 -14.46 -1.09 23.88
N ILE A 563 -13.59 -1.80 23.16
CA ILE A 563 -13.78 -2.10 21.73
C ILE A 563 -14.97 -3.06 21.58
N GLN A 564 -15.04 -4.09 22.41
CA GLN A 564 -16.13 -5.07 22.41
C GLN A 564 -17.47 -4.41 22.75
N TRP A 565 -17.52 -3.55 23.75
CA TRP A 565 -18.76 -2.89 24.16
C TRP A 565 -19.32 -2.02 23.03
N ARG A 566 -18.47 -1.36 22.23
CA ARG A 566 -18.90 -0.59 21.05
C ARG A 566 -19.38 -1.49 19.91
N LEU A 567 -18.71 -2.61 19.65
CA LEU A 567 -19.17 -3.58 18.66
C LEU A 567 -20.50 -4.22 19.08
N TYR A 568 -20.69 -4.50 20.38
CA TYR A 568 -21.91 -5.11 20.92
C TYR A 568 -23.07 -4.11 21.07
N SER A 569 -22.83 -2.85 21.40
CA SER A 569 -23.85 -1.83 21.53
C SER A 569 -24.51 -1.45 20.21
N PHE A 570 -23.84 -1.69 19.07
CA PHE A 570 -24.43 -1.53 17.74
C PHE A 570 -25.39 -2.68 17.38
N GLN A 571 -25.16 -3.89 17.88
CA GLN A 571 -26.08 -5.03 17.67
C GLN A 571 -27.38 -4.92 18.46
N GLN A 572 -27.43 -4.11 19.52
CA GLN A 572 -28.61 -3.98 20.41
C GLN A 572 -29.45 -2.69 20.22
N LYS A 573 -29.09 -1.80 19.27
CA LYS A 573 -30.00 -0.67 18.97
C LYS A 573 -30.96 -1.09 17.86
N PRO A 574 -32.25 -1.36 18.19
CA PRO A 574 -33.30 -1.33 17.17
C PRO A 574 -33.39 0.09 16.63
N PHE A 575 -33.55 0.19 15.33
CA PHE A 575 -33.76 1.43 14.59
C PHE A 575 -35.11 2.05 15.02
N ASN A 576 -35.10 2.75 16.16
CA ASN A 576 -36.24 3.58 16.56
C ASN A 576 -35.75 4.96 16.95
N SER A 577 -36.12 5.86 16.09
CA SER A 577 -35.94 7.29 16.19
C SER A 577 -36.68 7.87 17.39
N SER A 578 -36.13 8.93 17.89
CA SER A 578 -36.67 10.06 18.64
C SER A 578 -36.28 10.16 20.10
N SER A 579 -35.68 11.33 20.36
CA SER A 579 -35.56 12.09 21.59
C SER A 579 -34.81 11.49 22.79
N HIS A 580 -33.70 12.04 23.09
CA HIS A 580 -33.25 12.75 24.25
C HIS A 580 -31.71 12.73 24.40
N SER A 581 -31.10 13.81 24.00
CA SER A 581 -29.84 14.33 24.46
C SER A 581 -29.98 14.60 25.96
N SER A 582 -29.39 13.78 26.81
CA SER A 582 -29.04 14.18 28.21
C SER A 582 -28.80 13.00 29.19
N ASN A 583 -28.30 11.84 28.78
CA ASN A 583 -28.10 10.75 29.75
C ASN A 583 -26.78 9.93 29.61
N SER A 584 -25.76 10.46 28.93
CA SER A 584 -24.47 9.76 28.84
C SER A 584 -23.66 9.79 30.14
N ASN A 585 -23.79 10.84 30.94
CA ASN A 585 -23.07 10.97 32.21
C ASN A 585 -23.69 10.14 33.36
N PHE A 586 -24.99 9.82 33.30
CA PHE A 586 -25.65 9.03 34.33
C PHE A 586 -25.36 7.53 34.26
N ARG A 587 -25.05 7.00 33.06
CA ARG A 587 -24.71 5.59 32.87
C ARG A 587 -23.28 5.27 33.31
N TYR A 588 -22.34 6.21 33.17
CA TYR A 588 -20.97 6.05 33.66
C TYR A 588 -20.91 5.96 35.21
N MET A 589 -21.75 6.72 35.90
CA MET A 589 -21.84 6.63 37.37
C MET A 589 -22.47 5.32 37.85
N LYS A 590 -23.42 4.73 37.11
CA LYS A 590 -24.07 3.49 37.52
C LYS A 590 -23.14 2.25 37.36
N ILE A 591 -22.28 2.24 36.35
CA ILE A 591 -21.29 1.16 36.15
C ILE A 591 -20.18 1.24 37.20
N ARG A 592 -19.77 2.45 37.61
CA ARG A 592 -18.79 2.64 38.68
C ARG A 592 -19.36 2.26 40.06
N ALA A 593 -20.64 2.45 40.28
CA ALA A 593 -21.34 2.02 41.51
C ALA A 593 -21.54 0.48 41.55
N HIS A 594 -21.82 -0.14 40.42
CA HIS A 594 -22.02 -1.60 40.35
C HIS A 594 -20.71 -2.37 40.55
N ASN A 595 -19.59 -1.90 40.00
CA ASN A 595 -18.28 -2.48 40.26
C ASN A 595 -17.80 -2.26 41.72
N ARG A 596 -18.22 -1.18 42.39
CA ARG A 596 -17.92 -1.03 43.82
C ARG A 596 -18.73 -1.96 44.73
N GLN A 597 -19.93 -2.37 44.32
CA GLN A 597 -20.72 -3.34 45.10
C GLN A 597 -20.13 -4.76 45.00
N PHE A 598 -19.61 -5.15 43.85
CA PHE A 598 -18.94 -6.46 43.69
C PHE A 598 -17.64 -6.58 44.51
N TYR A 599 -16.90 -5.47 44.69
CA TYR A 599 -15.66 -5.48 45.47
C TYR A 599 -15.91 -5.43 47.00
N ASN A 600 -17.05 -4.90 47.45
CA ASN A 600 -17.39 -4.85 48.88
C ASN A 600 -18.07 -6.19 49.37
N GLU A 601 -18.69 -6.96 48.49
CA GLU A 601 -19.27 -8.27 48.86
C GLU A 601 -18.21 -9.35 49.07
N ASP A 602 -17.02 -9.20 48.46
CA ASP A 602 -15.91 -10.15 48.67
C ASP A 602 -15.09 -9.85 49.95
N GLU A 603 -15.20 -8.65 50.54
CA GLU A 603 -14.54 -8.31 51.83
C GLU A 603 -15.41 -8.67 53.06
N GLU A 604 -16.73 -8.74 52.93
CA GLU A 604 -17.62 -9.14 54.07
C GLU A 604 -17.77 -10.69 54.19
N SER A 605 -17.26 -11.48 53.26
CA SER A 605 -17.28 -12.94 53.35
C SER A 605 -15.98 -13.56 53.91
N SER A 606 -15.03 -12.76 54.38
CA SER A 606 -13.74 -13.17 54.93
C SER A 606 -13.48 -12.71 56.37
N GLU A 607 -14.55 -12.38 57.14
CA GLU A 607 -14.50 -12.31 58.62
C GLU A 607 -15.22 -13.52 59.24
#